data_fe50b82d0f8886bbe00746681e2fd5f0
#
_entry.id   fe50b82d0f8886bbe00746681e2fd5f0
#
_cell.length_a   1.000
_cell.length_b   1.000
_cell.length_c   1.000
_cell.angle_alpha   90.00
_cell.angle_beta   90.00
_cell.angle_gamma   90.00
#
_symmetry.space_group_name_H-M   'P 1'
#
loop_
_entity.id
_entity.type
_entity.pdbx_description
1 polymer ?
#
loop_
_entity_poly.entity_id
_entity_poly.type
_entity_poly.pdbx_seq_one_letter_code
_entity_poly.pdbx_strand_id
1 'polypeptide(L)'
;MGQEVDGDSVGDEFKGYVFKITGGNDKQGFPMKQGVMIPNRVKLLLGKGYSCYRQRRAGERKRKSVRGCIVGNDLSVLALTVVKQGEADIDGLTNAQVPKRLGPKRANNIRKFFGLTKEDDVTQFVIRREIVKGEKTYTKAPKVQRLVTPQRLQRKRAVKASKIKNAQAQREAAAEYAQLLAQRLHERKAEKAEIRKRRASSLKN
;
A
#
# COMPACT_ATOMS: atom_id res chain seq x y z
N MET A 1 -24.21 7.50 10.85
CA MET A 1 -22.99 6.67 11.01
C MET A 1 -22.04 7.37 11.97
N GLY A 2 -21.31 6.59 12.77
CA GLY A 2 -20.34 7.12 13.75
C GLY A 2 -20.94 7.49 15.11
N GLN A 3 -22.23 7.55 15.24
CA GLN A 3 -22.94 7.82 16.49
C GLN A 3 -23.03 6.56 17.35
N GLU A 4 -22.96 6.71 18.66
CA GLU A 4 -23.21 5.65 19.64
C GLU A 4 -24.70 5.65 20.00
N VAL A 5 -25.25 4.47 20.14
CA VAL A 5 -26.69 4.22 20.41
C VAL A 5 -26.78 3.14 21.47
N ASP A 6 -27.66 3.34 22.43
CA ASP A 6 -27.95 2.35 23.44
C ASP A 6 -28.68 1.14 22.84
N GLY A 7 -28.29 -0.05 23.27
CA GLY A 7 -28.82 -1.32 22.78
C GLY A 7 -30.32 -1.49 23.05
N ASP A 8 -30.83 -0.89 24.10
CA ASP A 8 -32.25 -0.92 24.49
C ASP A 8 -33.16 -0.39 23.38
N SER A 9 -32.66 0.53 22.52
CA SER A 9 -33.39 1.04 21.37
C SER A 9 -33.44 0.08 20.17
N VAL A 10 -32.58 -0.96 20.18
CA VAL A 10 -32.47 -1.94 19.09
C VAL A 10 -33.31 -3.17 19.38
N GLY A 11 -33.36 -3.61 20.64
CA GLY A 11 -34.14 -4.74 21.09
C GLY A 11 -33.80 -5.15 22.51
N ASP A 12 -34.73 -5.85 23.17
CA ASP A 12 -34.59 -6.27 24.57
C ASP A 12 -33.39 -7.21 24.81
N GLU A 13 -32.97 -7.94 23.78
CA GLU A 13 -31.80 -8.84 23.80
C GLU A 13 -30.49 -8.09 24.00
N PHE A 14 -30.47 -6.78 23.70
CA PHE A 14 -29.27 -5.94 23.74
C PHE A 14 -29.23 -4.99 24.92
N LYS A 15 -29.94 -5.31 25.98
CA LYS A 15 -30.06 -4.48 27.18
C LYS A 15 -28.68 -4.22 27.79
N GLY A 16 -28.37 -2.95 28.04
CA GLY A 16 -27.10 -2.51 28.61
C GLY A 16 -25.93 -2.47 27.61
N TYR A 17 -26.12 -2.88 26.36
CA TYR A 17 -25.12 -2.72 25.30
C TYR A 17 -25.10 -1.28 24.80
N VAL A 18 -23.91 -0.85 24.37
CA VAL A 18 -23.74 0.38 23.58
C VAL A 18 -23.13 0.03 22.25
N PHE A 19 -23.81 0.42 21.19
CA PHE A 19 -23.39 0.15 19.82
C PHE A 19 -22.97 1.43 19.11
N LYS A 20 -21.96 1.34 18.28
CA LYS A 20 -21.58 2.40 17.33
C LYS A 20 -22.02 2.02 15.92
N ILE A 21 -22.75 2.90 15.28
CA ILE A 21 -23.18 2.72 13.90
C ILE A 21 -22.00 2.90 12.97
N THR A 22 -21.57 1.83 12.30
CA THR A 22 -20.40 1.82 11.41
C THR A 22 -20.77 1.89 9.94
N GLY A 23 -21.95 1.43 9.56
CA GLY A 23 -22.39 1.43 8.18
C GLY A 23 -23.73 0.78 7.99
N GLY A 24 -24.05 0.48 6.76
CA GLY A 24 -25.27 -0.21 6.37
C GLY A 24 -25.47 -0.22 4.87
N ASN A 25 -26.52 -0.89 4.45
CA ASN A 25 -26.95 -0.96 3.06
C ASN A 25 -28.43 -0.67 2.96
N ASP A 26 -28.84 -0.04 1.88
CA ASP A 26 -30.25 0.14 1.58
C ASP A 26 -30.91 -1.14 1.02
N LYS A 27 -32.23 -1.10 0.79
CA LYS A 27 -33.00 -2.25 0.28
C LYS A 27 -32.51 -2.75 -1.07
N GLN A 28 -31.82 -1.91 -1.88
CA GLN A 28 -31.23 -2.27 -3.16
C GLN A 28 -29.73 -2.59 -3.06
N GLY A 29 -29.17 -2.60 -1.84
CA GLY A 29 -27.80 -2.98 -1.58
C GLY A 29 -26.75 -1.87 -1.72
N PHE A 30 -27.15 -0.61 -1.92
CA PHE A 30 -26.19 0.50 -1.97
C PHE A 30 -25.63 0.80 -0.58
N PRO A 31 -24.30 0.96 -0.46
CA PRO A 31 -23.66 1.18 0.82
C PRO A 31 -23.86 2.61 1.32
N MET A 32 -23.97 2.76 2.63
CA MET A 32 -23.91 4.06 3.30
C MET A 32 -22.51 4.64 3.24
N LYS A 33 -22.41 5.95 3.02
CA LYS A 33 -21.12 6.65 2.99
C LYS A 33 -21.07 7.73 4.04
N GLN A 34 -20.02 7.69 4.87
CA GLN A 34 -19.74 8.73 5.87
C GLN A 34 -19.47 10.08 5.19
N GLY A 35 -19.99 11.15 5.75
CA GLY A 35 -19.84 12.52 5.25
C GLY A 35 -20.96 12.97 4.30
N VAL A 36 -21.82 12.06 3.84
CA VAL A 36 -22.98 12.37 3.02
C VAL A 36 -24.19 12.56 3.94
N MET A 37 -24.45 13.79 4.36
CA MET A 37 -25.41 14.17 5.41
C MET A 37 -26.85 14.23 4.89
N ILE A 38 -27.30 13.22 4.18
CA ILE A 38 -28.65 13.12 3.64
C ILE A 38 -29.21 11.70 3.86
N PRO A 39 -30.54 11.53 3.95
CA PRO A 39 -31.18 10.22 4.09
C PRO A 39 -31.37 9.50 2.74
N ASN A 40 -31.01 10.10 1.61
CA ASN A 40 -31.26 9.60 0.28
C ASN A 40 -29.99 9.13 -0.41
N ARG A 41 -30.14 8.52 -1.62
CA ARG A 41 -29.02 8.17 -2.50
C ARG A 41 -28.53 9.36 -3.29
N VAL A 42 -27.21 9.41 -3.50
CA VAL A 42 -26.55 10.36 -4.40
C VAL A 42 -25.56 9.64 -5.29
N LYS A 43 -25.26 10.22 -6.45
CA LYS A 43 -24.19 9.78 -7.34
C LYS A 43 -22.95 10.64 -7.11
N LEU A 44 -21.87 10.03 -6.63
CA LEU A 44 -20.60 10.70 -6.37
C LEU A 44 -19.50 10.21 -7.31
N LEU A 45 -18.64 11.12 -7.76
CA LEU A 45 -17.44 10.76 -8.49
C LEU A 45 -16.36 10.30 -7.51
N LEU A 46 -16.10 9.00 -7.48
CA LEU A 46 -15.19 8.36 -6.54
C LEU A 46 -13.88 7.98 -7.23
N GLY A 47 -12.77 8.14 -6.52
CA GLY A 47 -11.43 7.80 -6.96
C GLY A 47 -10.68 6.95 -5.94
N LYS A 48 -9.37 6.85 -6.12
CA LYS A 48 -8.51 6.10 -5.20
C LYS A 48 -8.58 6.67 -3.78
N GLY A 49 -8.74 5.79 -2.79
CA GLY A 49 -8.77 6.14 -1.37
C GLY A 49 -10.14 6.51 -0.82
N TYR A 50 -11.15 6.69 -1.66
CA TYR A 50 -12.52 6.90 -1.20
C TYR A 50 -13.18 5.59 -0.77
N SER A 51 -13.98 5.63 0.30
CA SER A 51 -14.83 4.51 0.70
C SER A 51 -15.90 4.21 -0.36
N CYS A 52 -16.44 3.00 -0.37
CA CYS A 52 -17.46 2.51 -1.31
C CYS A 52 -16.99 2.39 -2.78
N TYR A 53 -15.69 2.50 -3.04
CA TYR A 53 -15.12 2.32 -4.38
C TYR A 53 -13.72 1.69 -4.34
N ARG A 54 -13.49 0.75 -5.23
CA ARG A 54 -12.18 0.16 -5.49
C ARG A 54 -11.83 0.32 -6.96
N GLN A 55 -10.84 1.15 -7.26
CA GLN A 55 -10.36 1.33 -8.63
C GLN A 55 -9.75 0.03 -9.18
N ARG A 56 -9.94 -0.24 -10.45
CA ARG A 56 -9.38 -1.38 -11.16
C ARG A 56 -8.14 -1.02 -11.97
N ARG A 57 -8.03 0.24 -12.39
CA ARG A 57 -6.89 0.81 -13.12
C ARG A 57 -6.33 2.01 -12.37
N ALA A 58 -5.04 2.30 -12.51
CA ALA A 58 -4.43 3.48 -11.92
C ALA A 58 -5.05 4.76 -12.54
N GLY A 59 -5.45 5.71 -11.67
CA GLY A 59 -6.09 6.94 -12.09
C GLY A 59 -7.58 6.83 -12.48
N GLU A 60 -8.18 5.63 -12.43
CA GLU A 60 -9.60 5.45 -12.72
C GLU A 60 -10.47 6.14 -11.67
N ARG A 61 -11.50 6.83 -12.12
CA ARG A 61 -12.59 7.38 -11.30
C ARG A 61 -13.91 6.87 -11.84
N LYS A 62 -14.86 6.66 -10.97
CA LYS A 62 -16.19 6.20 -11.37
C LYS A 62 -17.29 6.92 -10.60
N ARG A 63 -18.35 7.28 -11.30
CA ARG A 63 -19.55 7.83 -10.67
C ARG A 63 -20.38 6.69 -10.14
N LYS A 64 -20.45 6.57 -8.82
CA LYS A 64 -21.17 5.50 -8.11
C LYS A 64 -22.31 6.09 -7.30
N SER A 65 -23.41 5.35 -7.23
CA SER A 65 -24.48 5.66 -6.30
C SER A 65 -24.10 5.19 -4.89
N VAL A 66 -24.29 6.03 -3.91
CA VAL A 66 -24.08 5.75 -2.50
C VAL A 66 -25.28 6.26 -1.70
N ARG A 67 -25.59 5.60 -0.59
CA ARG A 67 -26.61 6.02 0.37
C ARG A 67 -25.97 6.99 1.38
N GLY A 68 -26.71 8.02 1.79
CA GLY A 68 -26.25 8.93 2.83
C GLY A 68 -26.04 8.27 4.19
N CYS A 69 -25.36 8.96 5.10
CA CYS A 69 -24.98 8.43 6.41
C CYS A 69 -26.11 8.52 7.48
N ILE A 70 -27.23 9.15 7.16
CA ILE A 70 -28.38 9.27 8.07
C ILE A 70 -29.21 7.99 8.00
N VAL A 71 -29.44 7.36 9.16
CA VAL A 71 -30.25 6.14 9.26
C VAL A 71 -31.70 6.45 8.95
N GLY A 72 -32.36 5.59 8.20
CA GLY A 72 -33.74 5.71 7.82
C GLY A 72 -34.41 4.34 7.57
N ASN A 73 -35.71 4.32 7.34
CA ASN A 73 -36.51 3.11 7.12
C ASN A 73 -36.29 2.43 5.76
N ASP A 74 -35.55 3.05 4.88
CA ASP A 74 -35.11 2.53 3.58
C ASP A 74 -33.88 1.60 3.66
N LEU A 75 -33.28 1.48 4.84
CA LEU A 75 -32.15 0.57 5.09
C LEU A 75 -32.65 -0.88 5.23
N SER A 76 -31.91 -1.81 4.67
CA SER A 76 -32.11 -3.25 4.84
C SER A 76 -31.17 -3.83 5.90
N VAL A 77 -29.95 -3.35 5.95
CA VAL A 77 -28.88 -3.83 6.87
C VAL A 77 -28.24 -2.63 7.53
N LEU A 78 -28.07 -2.72 8.85
CA LEU A 78 -27.30 -1.76 9.64
C LEU A 78 -26.11 -2.49 10.27
N ALA A 79 -24.90 -2.01 10.02
CA ALA A 79 -23.69 -2.54 10.61
C ALA A 79 -23.38 -1.79 11.91
N LEU A 80 -23.32 -2.52 13.01
CA LEU A 80 -23.04 -2.03 14.34
C LEU A 80 -21.73 -2.62 14.87
N THR A 81 -21.04 -1.90 15.73
CA THR A 81 -19.89 -2.39 16.48
C THR A 81 -20.16 -2.22 17.95
N VAL A 82 -19.92 -3.25 18.75
CA VAL A 82 -20.07 -3.20 20.19
C VAL A 82 -19.00 -2.28 20.78
N VAL A 83 -19.40 -1.24 21.49
CA VAL A 83 -18.53 -0.33 22.25
C VAL A 83 -18.46 -0.76 23.71
N LYS A 84 -19.62 -1.06 24.29
CA LYS A 84 -19.76 -1.57 25.66
C LYS A 84 -20.62 -2.83 25.64
N GLN A 85 -20.18 -3.85 26.33
CA GLN A 85 -20.91 -5.09 26.51
C GLN A 85 -22.01 -4.89 27.57
N GLY A 86 -23.16 -5.49 27.34
CA GLY A 86 -24.31 -5.48 28.28
C GLY A 86 -24.24 -6.59 29.32
N GLU A 87 -25.36 -6.85 29.97
CA GLU A 87 -25.48 -7.84 31.02
C GLU A 87 -25.49 -9.29 30.50
N ALA A 88 -26.10 -9.52 29.34
CA ALA A 88 -26.21 -10.83 28.71
C ALA A 88 -25.21 -10.98 27.56
N ASP A 89 -24.64 -12.17 27.41
CA ASP A 89 -23.79 -12.49 26.28
C ASP A 89 -24.64 -12.76 25.02
N ILE A 90 -24.14 -12.27 23.88
CA ILE A 90 -24.71 -12.59 22.57
C ILE A 90 -24.00 -13.84 22.03
N ASP A 91 -24.75 -14.89 21.77
CA ASP A 91 -24.21 -16.17 21.34
C ASP A 91 -23.45 -16.08 20.01
N GLY A 92 -22.28 -16.66 19.99
CA GLY A 92 -21.37 -16.62 18.82
C GLY A 92 -20.70 -15.27 18.55
N LEU A 93 -20.95 -14.22 19.34
CA LEU A 93 -20.39 -12.89 19.16
C LEU A 93 -19.53 -12.44 20.36
N THR A 94 -20.12 -12.39 21.56
CA THR A 94 -19.41 -11.93 22.77
C THR A 94 -18.85 -13.07 23.61
N ASN A 95 -19.45 -14.24 23.54
CA ASN A 95 -19.02 -15.45 24.24
C ASN A 95 -17.95 -16.27 23.47
N ALA A 96 -17.69 -15.93 22.20
CA ALA A 96 -16.73 -16.64 21.37
C ALA A 96 -15.62 -15.72 20.84
N GLN A 97 -14.36 -16.14 21.01
CA GLN A 97 -13.22 -15.46 20.43
C GLN A 97 -12.76 -16.16 19.15
N VAL A 98 -12.81 -15.44 18.03
CA VAL A 98 -12.29 -15.93 16.74
C VAL A 98 -10.85 -15.43 16.56
N PRO A 99 -9.83 -16.30 16.71
CA PRO A 99 -8.44 -15.89 16.55
C PRO A 99 -8.11 -15.60 15.08
N LYS A 100 -7.03 -14.84 14.85
CA LYS A 100 -6.49 -14.65 13.51
C LYS A 100 -5.96 -15.99 12.98
N ARG A 101 -6.29 -16.33 11.72
CA ARG A 101 -5.86 -17.58 11.07
C ARG A 101 -4.38 -17.64 10.79
N LEU A 102 -3.73 -16.49 10.61
CA LEU A 102 -2.32 -16.38 10.25
C LEU A 102 -1.58 -15.52 11.28
N GLY A 103 -0.41 -15.98 11.67
CA GLY A 103 0.53 -15.22 12.47
C GLY A 103 1.29 -14.17 11.66
N PRO A 104 2.16 -13.38 12.30
CA PRO A 104 2.97 -12.38 11.63
C PRO A 104 3.98 -13.02 10.67
N LYS A 105 4.20 -12.41 9.50
CA LYS A 105 5.09 -12.89 8.44
C LYS A 105 6.36 -12.04 8.28
N ARG A 106 6.29 -10.75 8.56
CA ARG A 106 7.43 -9.83 8.44
C ARG A 106 8.34 -9.93 9.67
N ALA A 107 9.65 -9.98 9.51
CA ALA A 107 10.61 -10.10 10.60
C ALA A 107 10.37 -9.11 11.77
N ASN A 108 10.18 -7.82 11.45
CA ASN A 108 9.91 -6.81 12.48
C ASN A 108 8.56 -7.02 13.20
N ASN A 109 7.54 -7.53 12.49
CA ASN A 109 6.25 -7.82 13.11
C ASN A 109 6.36 -9.03 14.06
N ILE A 110 7.18 -10.04 13.71
CA ILE A 110 7.47 -11.19 14.58
C ILE A 110 8.20 -10.71 15.82
N ARG A 111 9.25 -9.87 15.67
CA ARG A 111 9.95 -9.27 16.81
C ARG A 111 9.02 -8.51 17.74
N LYS A 112 8.17 -7.66 17.17
CA LYS A 112 7.20 -6.88 17.94
C LYS A 112 6.18 -7.78 18.66
N PHE A 113 5.75 -8.85 18.01
CA PHE A 113 4.75 -9.77 18.58
C PHE A 113 5.30 -10.58 19.76
N PHE A 114 6.55 -11.02 19.67
CA PHE A 114 7.22 -11.83 20.71
C PHE A 114 8.14 -11.03 21.63
N GLY A 115 8.21 -9.70 21.51
CA GLY A 115 9.07 -8.84 22.33
C GLY A 115 10.58 -9.07 22.12
N LEU A 116 10.99 -9.51 20.89
CA LEU A 116 12.37 -9.87 20.59
C LEU A 116 13.23 -8.65 20.29
N THR A 117 14.53 -8.77 20.59
CA THR A 117 15.56 -7.78 20.25
C THR A 117 16.00 -7.89 18.79
N LYS A 118 16.95 -7.04 18.35
CA LYS A 118 17.53 -7.12 17.00
C LYS A 118 18.49 -8.29 16.82
N GLU A 119 19.05 -8.80 17.91
CA GLU A 119 20.05 -9.87 17.94
C GLU A 119 19.42 -11.27 17.90
N ASP A 120 18.17 -11.37 18.33
CA ASP A 120 17.45 -12.64 18.37
C ASP A 120 17.14 -13.17 16.96
N ASP A 121 17.24 -14.49 16.81
CA ASP A 121 16.90 -15.16 15.55
C ASP A 121 15.39 -15.30 15.39
N VAL A 122 14.83 -14.49 14.52
CA VAL A 122 13.41 -14.44 14.21
C VAL A 122 12.89 -15.74 13.59
N THR A 123 13.75 -16.55 12.99
CA THR A 123 13.33 -17.79 12.30
C THR A 123 12.85 -18.85 13.27
N GLN A 124 13.31 -18.83 14.50
CA GLN A 124 12.89 -19.77 15.55
C GLN A 124 11.48 -19.46 16.09
N PHE A 125 11.03 -18.19 15.97
CA PHE A 125 9.76 -17.72 16.50
C PHE A 125 8.63 -17.67 15.45
N VAL A 126 8.80 -18.35 14.32
CA VAL A 126 7.76 -18.43 13.28
C VAL A 126 6.65 -19.37 13.74
N ILE A 127 5.41 -18.87 13.73
CA ILE A 127 4.24 -19.68 14.09
C ILE A 127 3.98 -20.69 12.98
N ARG A 128 4.05 -21.99 13.36
CA ARG A 128 3.75 -23.12 12.49
C ARG A 128 2.34 -23.60 12.75
N ARG A 129 1.58 -23.81 11.69
CA ARG A 129 0.24 -24.37 11.76
C ARG A 129 0.30 -25.84 11.39
N GLU A 130 -0.23 -26.67 12.26
CA GLU A 130 -0.43 -28.08 11.98
C GLU A 130 -1.68 -28.30 11.10
N ILE A 131 -1.54 -29.16 10.13
CA ILE A 131 -2.61 -29.52 9.21
C ILE A 131 -2.68 -31.04 9.20
N VAL A 132 -3.83 -31.56 9.63
CA VAL A 132 -4.15 -32.98 9.56
C VAL A 132 -4.90 -33.25 8.25
N LYS A 133 -4.38 -34.16 7.43
CA LYS A 133 -5.02 -34.61 6.21
C LYS A 133 -5.05 -36.13 6.19
N GLY A 134 -6.18 -36.71 6.59
CA GLY A 134 -6.30 -38.13 6.83
C GLY A 134 -5.36 -38.56 7.99
N GLU A 135 -4.56 -39.57 7.79
CA GLU A 135 -3.59 -40.08 8.79
C GLU A 135 -2.28 -39.28 8.85
N LYS A 136 -2.07 -38.34 7.91
CA LYS A 136 -0.82 -37.57 7.84
C LYS A 136 -0.97 -36.19 8.45
N THR A 137 -0.07 -35.86 9.38
CA THR A 137 0.06 -34.54 9.98
C THR A 137 1.28 -33.83 9.38
N TYR A 138 1.13 -32.65 8.89
CA TYR A 138 2.21 -31.81 8.38
C TYR A 138 2.08 -30.38 8.86
N THR A 139 3.21 -29.67 8.99
CA THR A 139 3.24 -28.29 9.44
C THR A 139 3.47 -27.32 8.30
N LYS A 140 2.76 -26.20 8.28
CA LYS A 140 3.01 -25.06 7.38
C LYS A 140 3.41 -23.83 8.18
N ALA A 141 4.45 -23.16 7.69
CA ALA A 141 4.91 -21.88 8.24
C ALA A 141 5.05 -20.85 7.12
N PRO A 142 4.81 -19.56 7.39
CA PRO A 142 5.07 -18.51 6.43
C PRO A 142 6.57 -18.33 6.23
N LYS A 143 6.99 -18.03 4.99
CA LYS A 143 8.36 -17.58 4.72
C LYS A 143 8.55 -16.17 5.28
N VAL A 144 9.51 -15.99 6.18
CA VAL A 144 9.80 -14.69 6.79
C VAL A 144 10.20 -13.68 5.73
N GLN A 145 9.57 -12.51 5.74
CA GLN A 145 9.86 -11.42 4.81
C GLN A 145 10.68 -10.31 5.48
N ARG A 146 11.46 -9.59 4.66
CA ARG A 146 12.36 -8.51 5.10
C ARG A 146 13.42 -8.95 6.11
N LEU A 147 13.73 -10.23 6.14
CA LEU A 147 14.85 -10.77 6.89
C LEU A 147 16.16 -10.39 6.18
N VAL A 148 17.16 -9.96 6.95
CA VAL A 148 18.50 -9.68 6.42
C VAL A 148 19.24 -11.01 6.32
N THR A 149 19.50 -11.45 5.09
CA THR A 149 20.23 -12.69 4.78
C THR A 149 21.57 -12.37 4.13
N PRO A 150 22.60 -13.27 4.19
CA PRO A 150 23.87 -13.07 3.51
C PRO A 150 23.71 -12.79 2.02
N GLN A 151 22.80 -13.49 1.35
CA GLN A 151 22.49 -13.28 -0.07
C GLN A 151 21.96 -11.86 -0.36
N ARG A 152 21.13 -11.32 0.53
CA ARG A 152 20.61 -9.95 0.39
C ARG A 152 21.73 -8.92 0.57
N LEU A 153 22.65 -9.14 1.49
CA LEU A 153 23.83 -8.28 1.69
C LEU A 153 24.74 -8.30 0.47
N GLN A 154 25.00 -9.48 -0.08
CA GLN A 154 25.81 -9.63 -1.29
C GLN A 154 25.18 -8.93 -2.50
N ARG A 155 23.87 -9.08 -2.72
CA ARG A 155 23.15 -8.34 -3.77
C ARG A 155 23.27 -6.84 -3.59
N LYS A 156 23.18 -6.35 -2.36
CA LYS A 156 23.31 -4.91 -2.08
C LYS A 156 24.72 -4.39 -2.36
N ARG A 157 25.75 -5.18 -2.04
CA ARG A 157 27.16 -4.85 -2.38
C ARG A 157 27.36 -4.83 -3.91
N ALA A 158 26.84 -5.82 -4.62
CA ALA A 158 26.92 -5.88 -6.07
C ALA A 158 26.25 -4.67 -6.75
N VAL A 159 25.07 -4.28 -6.30
CA VAL A 159 24.38 -3.07 -6.79
C VAL A 159 25.20 -1.81 -6.53
N LYS A 160 25.83 -1.70 -5.35
CA LYS A 160 26.69 -0.55 -5.03
C LYS A 160 27.92 -0.51 -5.95
N ALA A 161 28.60 -1.64 -6.14
CA ALA A 161 29.75 -1.75 -7.03
C ALA A 161 29.38 -1.42 -8.49
N SER A 162 28.27 -1.93 -8.99
CA SER A 162 27.76 -1.61 -10.32
C SER A 162 27.49 -0.12 -10.52
N LYS A 163 26.90 0.54 -9.53
CA LYS A 163 26.67 2.00 -9.59
C LYS A 163 27.98 2.80 -9.66
N ILE A 164 28.98 2.41 -8.88
CA ILE A 164 30.31 3.06 -8.91
C ILE A 164 30.97 2.87 -10.28
N LYS A 165 30.98 1.62 -10.78
CA LYS A 165 31.55 1.30 -12.10
C LYS A 165 30.85 2.09 -13.23
N ASN A 166 29.53 2.15 -13.23
CA ASN A 166 28.78 2.92 -14.22
C ASN A 166 29.08 4.42 -14.15
N ALA A 167 29.20 4.98 -12.94
CA ALA A 167 29.54 6.39 -12.77
C ALA A 167 30.97 6.71 -13.27
N GLN A 168 31.94 5.80 -13.08
CA GLN A 168 33.28 5.93 -13.61
C GLN A 168 33.28 5.88 -15.15
N ALA A 169 32.64 4.86 -15.74
CA ALA A 169 32.53 4.73 -17.19
C ALA A 169 31.87 5.95 -17.85
N GLN A 170 30.81 6.50 -17.22
CA GLN A 170 30.18 7.73 -17.73
C GLN A 170 31.10 8.95 -17.67
N ARG A 171 31.94 9.08 -16.64
CA ARG A 171 32.94 10.16 -16.55
C ARG A 171 34.02 10.04 -17.61
N GLU A 172 34.54 8.84 -17.83
CA GLU A 172 35.52 8.55 -18.87
C GLU A 172 34.97 8.86 -20.27
N ALA A 173 33.78 8.34 -20.59
CA ALA A 173 33.10 8.62 -21.85
C ALA A 173 32.81 10.13 -22.06
N ALA A 174 32.46 10.84 -21.01
CA ALA A 174 32.26 12.29 -21.08
C ALA A 174 33.56 13.06 -21.33
N ALA A 175 34.66 12.62 -20.73
CA ALA A 175 35.99 13.20 -20.95
C ALA A 175 36.47 12.97 -22.38
N GLU A 176 36.35 11.75 -22.90
CA GLU A 176 36.66 11.41 -24.29
C GLU A 176 35.85 12.25 -25.29
N TYR A 177 34.55 12.37 -25.03
CA TYR A 177 33.71 13.21 -25.88
C TYR A 177 34.07 14.68 -25.84
N ALA A 178 34.44 15.21 -24.68
CA ALA A 178 34.91 16.60 -24.56
C ALA A 178 36.22 16.85 -25.33
N GLN A 179 37.14 15.90 -25.29
CA GLN A 179 38.40 15.98 -26.09
C GLN A 179 38.11 15.97 -27.59
N LEU A 180 37.27 15.04 -28.05
CA LEU A 180 36.89 14.94 -29.45
C LEU A 180 36.16 16.21 -29.94
N LEU A 181 35.28 16.76 -29.10
CA LEU A 181 34.59 18.02 -29.43
C LEU A 181 35.57 19.19 -29.54
N ALA A 182 36.54 19.32 -28.63
CA ALA A 182 37.56 20.33 -28.63
C ALA A 182 38.43 20.22 -29.91
N GLN A 183 38.85 19.02 -30.28
CA GLN A 183 39.62 18.76 -31.48
C GLN A 183 38.87 19.19 -32.76
N ARG A 184 37.61 18.77 -32.89
CA ARG A 184 36.80 19.16 -34.05
C ARG A 184 36.50 20.66 -34.12
N LEU A 185 36.34 21.32 -32.98
CA LEU A 185 36.19 22.78 -32.94
C LEU A 185 37.48 23.48 -33.39
N HIS A 186 38.64 22.95 -33.02
CA HIS A 186 39.92 23.47 -33.45
C HIS A 186 40.13 23.31 -34.96
N GLU A 187 39.86 22.12 -35.50
CA GLU A 187 39.89 21.83 -36.96
C GLU A 187 39.00 22.77 -37.75
N ARG A 188 37.76 22.94 -37.33
CA ARG A 188 36.78 23.84 -37.94
C ARG A 188 37.24 25.33 -37.93
N LYS A 189 37.90 25.75 -36.81
CA LYS A 189 38.44 27.12 -36.74
C LYS A 189 39.64 27.27 -37.67
N ALA A 190 40.52 26.29 -37.79
CA ALA A 190 41.62 26.29 -38.71
C ALA A 190 41.18 26.36 -40.18
N GLU A 191 40.18 25.53 -40.57
CA GLU A 191 39.61 25.53 -41.90
C GLU A 191 38.97 26.89 -42.26
N LYS A 192 38.20 27.47 -41.35
CA LYS A 192 37.64 28.81 -41.53
C LYS A 192 38.71 29.89 -41.67
N ALA A 193 39.82 29.79 -40.95
CA ALA A 193 40.93 30.72 -41.03
C ALA A 193 41.65 30.60 -42.40
N GLU A 194 41.84 29.40 -42.93
CA GLU A 194 42.38 29.18 -44.27
C GLU A 194 41.49 29.74 -45.36
N ILE A 195 40.17 29.47 -45.32
CA ILE A 195 39.24 30.04 -46.25
C ILE A 195 39.28 31.57 -46.25
N ARG A 196 39.39 32.15 -45.04
CA ARG A 196 39.51 33.61 -44.88
C ARG A 196 40.80 34.17 -45.49
N LYS A 197 41.92 33.47 -45.32
CA LYS A 197 43.23 33.82 -45.94
C LYS A 197 43.14 33.75 -47.46
N ARG A 198 42.60 32.69 -48.04
CA ARG A 198 42.41 32.51 -49.48
C ARG A 198 41.54 33.61 -50.08
N ARG A 199 40.44 33.96 -49.43
CA ARG A 199 39.57 35.09 -49.88
C ARG A 199 40.28 36.44 -49.83
N ALA A 200 41.09 36.69 -48.77
CA ALA A 200 41.86 37.93 -48.64
C ALA A 200 43.00 38.05 -49.67
N SER A 201 43.60 36.93 -50.09
CA SER A 201 44.63 36.93 -51.16
C SER A 201 44.00 37.13 -52.55
N SER A 202 42.82 36.56 -52.80
CA SER A 202 42.12 36.75 -54.10
C SER A 202 41.54 38.16 -54.31
N LEU A 203 41.38 38.95 -53.25
CA LEU A 203 40.94 40.33 -53.30
C LEU A 203 42.11 41.34 -53.47
N LYS A 204 43.36 40.87 -53.36
CA LYS A 204 44.58 41.68 -53.54
C LYS A 204 45.22 41.58 -54.93
N ASN A 205 44.75 40.63 -55.74
CA ASN A 205 45.04 40.50 -57.15
C ASN A 205 43.87 41.06 -57.99
#